data_04768b18211f5072ecee10bbf314c670
#
_entry.id   04768b18211f5072ecee10bbf314c670
#
_cell.length_a   1.000
_cell.length_b   1.000
_cell.length_c   1.000
_cell.angle_alpha   90.00
_cell.angle_beta   90.00
_cell.angle_gamma   90.00
#
_symmetry.space_group_name_H-M   'P 1'
#
loop_
_entity.id
_entity.type
_entity.pdbx_description
1 polymer ?
#
loop_
_entity_poly.entity_id
_entity_poly.type
_entity_poly.pdbx_seq_one_letter_code
_entity_poly.pdbx_strand_id
1 'polypeptide(L)'
;MQLIKDWKYNLELHEEEIKNFIADNLKLGRDYKNSHKNRSEIGFNVFKMASDFYYRENFHSFIISAFLNPTGKHNEGFKYLHLFIDLLNSVNNKNLIDKSDFQNSEVYIEKHRIDIFIKDDVSKKAIIVENKVNDAVDQFRQLPRYV
;
A
#
# COMPACT_ATOMS: atom_id res chain seq x y z
N MET A 1 -37.20 15.80 -44.35
CA MET A 1 -35.76 15.85 -44.80
C MET A 1 -34.90 16.65 -43.82
N GLN A 2 -35.42 17.67 -43.12
CA GLN A 2 -34.69 18.45 -42.13
C GLN A 2 -34.31 17.62 -40.86
N LEU A 3 -35.28 16.88 -40.28
CA LEU A 3 -35.10 16.04 -39.09
C LEU A 3 -33.95 15.01 -39.19
N ILE A 4 -33.71 14.44 -40.37
CA ILE A 4 -32.63 13.46 -40.59
C ILE A 4 -31.27 14.15 -40.60
N LYS A 5 -31.21 15.41 -41.08
CA LYS A 5 -29.96 16.19 -41.06
C LYS A 5 -29.60 16.61 -39.64
N ASP A 6 -30.61 17.03 -38.87
CA ASP A 6 -30.39 17.44 -37.47
C ASP A 6 -29.99 16.24 -36.59
N TRP A 7 -30.53 15.06 -36.85
CA TRP A 7 -30.15 13.83 -36.16
C TRP A 7 -28.75 13.38 -36.51
N LYS A 8 -28.33 13.43 -37.80
CA LYS A 8 -26.96 13.14 -38.22
C LYS A 8 -25.97 14.11 -37.61
N TYR A 9 -26.27 15.40 -37.61
CA TYR A 9 -25.39 16.41 -37.01
C TYR A 9 -25.17 16.17 -35.49
N ASN A 10 -26.25 15.87 -34.76
CA ASN A 10 -26.15 15.54 -33.35
C ASN A 10 -25.36 14.26 -33.09
N LEU A 11 -25.48 13.25 -33.94
CA LEU A 11 -24.72 12.00 -33.84
C LEU A 11 -23.22 12.25 -34.06
N GLU A 12 -22.87 13.03 -35.07
CA GLU A 12 -21.46 13.40 -35.35
C GLU A 12 -20.85 14.24 -34.21
N LEU A 13 -21.64 15.14 -33.62
CA LEU A 13 -21.22 15.95 -32.47
C LEU A 13 -20.90 15.07 -31.22
N HIS A 14 -21.78 14.13 -30.90
CA HIS A 14 -21.57 13.21 -29.80
C HIS A 14 -20.40 12.24 -30.05
N GLU A 15 -20.18 11.83 -31.30
CA GLU A 15 -19.05 11.00 -31.66
C GLU A 15 -17.72 11.73 -31.46
N GLU A 16 -17.67 13.01 -31.79
CA GLU A 16 -16.50 13.87 -31.58
C GLU A 16 -16.24 14.12 -30.09
N GLU A 17 -17.27 14.38 -29.30
CA GLU A 17 -17.18 14.53 -27.83
C GLU A 17 -16.64 13.26 -27.16
N ILE A 18 -17.12 12.08 -27.57
CA ILE A 18 -16.65 10.80 -27.05
C ILE A 18 -15.18 10.56 -27.43
N LYS A 19 -14.78 10.86 -28.67
CA LYS A 19 -13.38 10.74 -29.10
C LYS A 19 -12.46 11.65 -28.29
N ASN A 20 -12.88 12.89 -28.06
CA ASN A 20 -12.11 13.85 -27.26
C ASN A 20 -11.98 13.37 -25.80
N PHE A 21 -13.07 12.92 -25.19
CA PHE A 21 -13.07 12.35 -23.84
C PHE A 21 -12.12 11.16 -23.70
N ILE A 22 -12.13 10.25 -24.68
CA ILE A 22 -11.21 9.10 -24.69
C ILE A 22 -9.76 9.57 -24.84
N ALA A 23 -9.48 10.53 -25.73
CA ALA A 23 -8.14 11.05 -25.96
C ALA A 23 -7.56 11.73 -24.70
N ASP A 24 -8.37 12.53 -24.02
CA ASP A 24 -7.99 13.23 -22.78
C ASP A 24 -7.72 12.24 -21.64
N ASN A 25 -8.54 11.21 -21.49
CA ASN A 25 -8.31 10.16 -20.49
C ASN A 25 -7.06 9.32 -20.77
N LEU A 26 -6.78 9.02 -22.04
CA LEU A 26 -5.54 8.34 -22.45
C LEU A 26 -4.31 9.20 -22.22
N LYS A 27 -4.41 10.52 -22.44
CA LYS A 27 -3.35 11.48 -22.13
C LYS A 27 -3.10 11.54 -20.63
N LEU A 28 -4.15 11.72 -19.83
CA LEU A 28 -4.06 11.74 -18.37
C LEU A 28 -3.42 10.46 -17.82
N GLY A 29 -3.81 9.29 -18.36
CA GLY A 29 -3.22 8.01 -17.97
C GLY A 29 -1.73 7.90 -18.32
N ARG A 30 -1.30 8.46 -19.46
CA ARG A 30 0.13 8.52 -19.84
C ARG A 30 0.91 9.48 -18.94
N ASP A 31 0.37 10.64 -18.67
CA ASP A 31 0.99 11.66 -17.81
C ASP A 31 1.12 11.15 -16.38
N TYR A 32 0.10 10.44 -15.88
CA TYR A 32 0.14 9.77 -14.58
C TYR A 32 1.24 8.70 -14.53
N LYS A 33 1.33 7.81 -15.54
CA LYS A 33 2.38 6.79 -15.61
C LYS A 33 3.77 7.41 -15.68
N ASN A 34 3.95 8.47 -16.46
CA ASN A 34 5.24 9.15 -16.60
C ASN A 34 5.65 9.86 -15.32
N SER A 35 4.72 10.53 -14.65
CA SER A 35 5.00 11.20 -13.36
C SER A 35 5.32 10.21 -12.24
N HIS A 36 4.71 9.02 -12.25
CA HIS A 36 5.01 7.95 -11.29
C HIS A 36 6.29 7.21 -11.64
N LYS A 37 6.57 6.98 -12.92
CA LYS A 37 7.83 6.40 -13.38
C LYS A 37 9.03 7.25 -12.93
N ASN A 38 8.95 8.56 -13.08
CA ASN A 38 10.00 9.49 -12.64
C ASN A 38 10.10 9.62 -11.11
N ARG A 39 9.02 9.33 -10.35
CA ARG A 39 9.05 9.31 -8.88
C ARG A 39 9.56 8.00 -8.30
N SER A 40 9.38 6.88 -9.02
CA SER A 40 9.80 5.56 -8.56
C SER A 40 11.25 5.20 -8.90
N GLU A 41 11.90 5.92 -9.82
CA GLU A 41 13.32 5.78 -10.09
C GLU A 41 14.13 6.59 -9.06
N ILE A 42 14.16 6.14 -7.81
CA ILE A 42 15.25 6.48 -6.89
C ILE A 42 16.50 5.89 -7.57
N GLY A 43 17.38 6.74 -8.10
CA GLY A 43 18.54 6.34 -8.90
C GLY A 43 19.50 5.39 -8.17
N PHE A 44 19.43 5.36 -6.85
CA PHE A 44 20.13 4.42 -5.99
C PHE A 44 19.14 3.70 -5.08
N ASN A 45 18.98 2.39 -5.26
CA ASN A 45 18.17 1.54 -4.40
C ASN A 45 19.06 0.49 -3.73
N VAL A 46 19.40 0.72 -2.46
CA VAL A 46 20.26 -0.16 -1.68
C VAL A 46 19.74 -1.61 -1.61
N PHE A 47 18.43 -1.79 -1.55
CA PHE A 47 17.83 -3.12 -1.48
C PHE A 47 17.99 -3.89 -2.79
N LYS A 48 17.80 -3.20 -3.93
CA LYS A 48 18.04 -3.77 -5.26
C LYS A 48 19.51 -4.13 -5.48
N MET A 49 20.42 -3.34 -4.92
CA MET A 49 21.85 -3.60 -5.01
C MET A 49 22.30 -4.71 -4.06
N ALA A 50 21.70 -4.79 -2.87
CA ALA A 50 22.12 -5.73 -1.81
C ALA A 50 21.51 -7.13 -1.94
N SER A 51 20.42 -7.31 -2.70
CA SER A 51 19.71 -8.59 -2.78
C SER A 51 18.94 -8.77 -4.08
N ASP A 52 19.13 -9.94 -4.70
CA ASP A 52 18.32 -10.40 -5.84
C ASP A 52 16.86 -10.70 -5.45
N PHE A 53 16.55 -10.71 -4.14
CA PHE A 53 15.21 -10.99 -3.61
C PHE A 53 14.41 -9.73 -3.27
N TYR A 54 14.94 -8.54 -3.61
CA TYR A 54 14.29 -7.25 -3.31
C TYR A 54 12.85 -7.13 -3.82
N TYR A 55 12.44 -7.93 -4.82
CA TYR A 55 11.10 -7.95 -5.40
C TYR A 55 10.11 -8.87 -4.65
N ARG A 56 10.57 -9.65 -3.66
CA ARG A 56 9.72 -10.60 -2.92
C ARG A 56 9.04 -9.93 -1.73
N GLU A 57 7.78 -10.27 -1.50
CA GLU A 57 7.00 -9.79 -0.34
C GLU A 57 7.72 -10.10 0.98
N ASN A 58 8.23 -11.33 1.14
CA ASN A 58 8.95 -11.75 2.35
C ASN A 58 10.17 -10.88 2.67
N PHE A 59 10.88 -10.41 1.64
CA PHE A 59 12.02 -9.51 1.84
C PHE A 59 11.56 -8.16 2.43
N HIS A 60 10.48 -7.61 1.91
CA HIS A 60 9.91 -6.37 2.42
C HIS A 60 9.35 -6.55 3.83
N SER A 61 8.62 -7.65 4.08
CA SER A 61 8.09 -7.98 5.40
C SER A 61 9.21 -8.16 6.44
N PHE A 62 10.33 -8.77 6.06
CA PHE A 62 11.52 -8.88 6.91
C PHE A 62 12.09 -7.51 7.30
N ILE A 63 12.24 -6.60 6.33
CA ILE A 63 12.77 -5.24 6.59
C ILE A 63 11.81 -4.45 7.47
N ILE A 64 10.52 -4.45 7.14
CA ILE A 64 9.50 -3.73 7.92
C ILE A 64 9.46 -4.25 9.36
N SER A 65 9.44 -5.57 9.55
CA SER A 65 9.43 -6.17 10.88
C SER A 65 10.69 -5.86 11.68
N ALA A 66 11.87 -5.81 11.03
CA ALA A 66 13.12 -5.44 11.68
C ALA A 66 13.08 -4.02 12.25
N PHE A 67 12.42 -3.07 11.55
CA PHE A 67 12.20 -1.73 12.08
C PHE A 67 11.12 -1.68 13.17
N LEU A 68 10.03 -2.44 13.01
CA LEU A 68 8.92 -2.43 13.97
C LEU A 68 9.24 -3.16 15.28
N ASN A 69 10.28 -4.00 15.30
CA ASN A 69 10.65 -4.76 16.48
C ASN A 69 11.38 -3.88 17.52
N PRO A 70 10.81 -3.64 18.72
CA PRO A 70 11.43 -2.79 19.73
C PRO A 70 12.80 -3.28 20.23
N THR A 71 13.06 -4.60 20.11
CA THR A 71 14.34 -5.22 20.46
C THR A 71 15.25 -5.43 19.25
N GLY A 72 14.90 -4.80 18.12
CA GLY A 72 15.65 -4.92 16.86
C GLY A 72 17.05 -4.31 16.92
N LYS A 73 17.90 -4.70 15.96
CA LYS A 73 19.31 -4.25 15.87
C LYS A 73 19.49 -2.74 15.62
N HIS A 74 18.42 -2.02 15.32
CA HIS A 74 18.44 -0.56 15.17
C HIS A 74 18.66 0.18 16.51
N ASN A 75 18.47 -0.47 17.66
CA ASN A 75 18.68 0.06 19.02
C ASN A 75 17.85 1.34 19.36
N GLU A 76 16.74 1.56 18.68
CA GLU A 76 15.85 2.72 18.86
C GLU A 76 14.61 2.41 19.71
N GLY A 77 14.54 1.20 20.30
CA GLY A 77 13.40 0.78 21.11
C GLY A 77 12.07 0.86 20.34
N PHE A 78 11.07 1.46 20.97
CA PHE A 78 9.70 1.58 20.41
C PHE A 78 9.52 2.68 19.36
N LYS A 79 10.56 3.45 19.04
CA LYS A 79 10.45 4.64 18.18
C LYS A 79 9.75 4.36 16.85
N TYR A 80 10.18 3.36 16.11
CA TYR A 80 9.62 3.05 14.80
C TYR A 80 8.21 2.44 14.90
N LEU A 81 7.95 1.61 15.90
CA LEU A 81 6.62 1.08 16.15
C LEU A 81 5.63 2.21 16.49
N HIS A 82 6.05 3.17 17.34
CA HIS A 82 5.22 4.33 17.66
C HIS A 82 4.94 5.23 16.45
N LEU A 83 5.95 5.45 15.59
CA LEU A 83 5.75 6.19 14.33
C LEU A 83 4.78 5.45 13.39
N PHE A 84 4.84 4.14 13.34
CA PHE A 84 3.92 3.33 12.56
C PHE A 84 2.49 3.42 13.09
N ILE A 85 2.29 3.37 14.41
CA ILE A 85 0.99 3.57 15.05
C ILE A 85 0.45 4.98 14.76
N ASP A 86 1.30 6.02 14.82
CA ASP A 86 0.91 7.39 14.47
C ASP A 86 0.44 7.47 13.01
N LEU A 87 1.15 6.82 12.10
CA LEU A 87 0.78 6.75 10.69
C LEU A 87 -0.60 6.09 10.51
N LEU A 88 -0.84 4.92 11.15
CA LEU A 88 -2.12 4.22 11.07
C LEU A 88 -3.27 5.08 11.60
N ASN A 89 -3.07 5.77 12.70
CA ASN A 89 -4.06 6.68 13.27
C ASN A 89 -4.33 7.88 12.36
N SER A 90 -3.29 8.45 11.75
CA SER A 90 -3.41 9.61 10.86
C SER A 90 -4.16 9.27 9.56
N VAL A 91 -3.86 8.13 8.94
CA VAL A 91 -4.53 7.69 7.71
C VAL A 91 -6.03 7.46 7.93
N ASN A 92 -6.41 6.97 9.11
CA ASN A 92 -7.81 6.71 9.44
C ASN A 92 -8.54 7.93 10.04
N ASN A 93 -7.85 9.06 10.25
CA ASN A 93 -8.38 10.24 10.94
C ASN A 93 -9.02 9.90 12.31
N LYS A 94 -8.52 8.88 13.00
CA LYS A 94 -9.01 8.38 14.28
C LYS A 94 -7.85 7.86 15.11
N ASN A 95 -7.91 8.08 16.42
CA ASN A 95 -7.00 7.42 17.37
C ASN A 95 -7.53 6.02 17.68
N LEU A 96 -7.37 5.10 16.72
CA LEU A 96 -7.84 3.71 16.84
C LEU A 96 -6.91 2.84 17.68
N ILE A 97 -5.62 3.19 17.72
CA ILE A 97 -4.56 2.39 18.34
C ILE A 97 -3.83 3.27 19.35
N ASP A 98 -3.82 2.86 20.61
CA ASP A 98 -3.04 3.54 21.66
C ASP A 98 -1.64 2.91 21.74
N LYS A 99 -0.59 3.72 21.73
CA LYS A 99 0.79 3.28 21.90
C LYS A 99 1.04 2.59 23.23
N SER A 100 0.28 2.95 24.27
CA SER A 100 0.37 2.34 25.59
C SER A 100 -0.03 0.87 25.61
N ASP A 101 -0.86 0.44 24.63
CA ASP A 101 -1.26 -0.96 24.45
C ASP A 101 -0.13 -1.85 23.90
N PHE A 102 0.98 -1.26 23.46
CA PHE A 102 2.07 -1.98 22.76
C PHE A 102 3.43 -1.82 23.44
N GLN A 103 3.46 -1.61 24.76
CA GLN A 103 4.69 -1.40 25.54
C GLN A 103 5.48 -2.69 25.81
N ASN A 104 4.83 -3.84 25.68
CA ASN A 104 5.45 -5.17 25.84
C ASN A 104 5.29 -5.99 24.54
N SER A 105 5.28 -5.32 23.41
CA SER A 105 4.98 -5.97 22.14
C SER A 105 6.13 -6.81 21.63
N GLU A 106 5.75 -7.93 21.02
CA GLU A 106 6.61 -8.83 20.25
C GLU A 106 6.22 -8.79 18.78
N VAL A 107 7.19 -8.84 17.90
CA VAL A 107 7.00 -8.80 16.44
C VAL A 107 7.41 -10.14 15.83
N TYR A 108 6.49 -10.73 15.07
CA TYR A 108 6.69 -12.01 14.39
C TYR A 108 6.53 -11.84 12.88
N ILE A 109 7.26 -12.65 12.12
CA ILE A 109 7.23 -12.72 10.66
C ILE A 109 6.67 -14.08 10.28
N GLU A 110 5.79 -14.11 9.25
CA GLU A 110 5.22 -15.34 8.67
C GLU A 110 4.56 -16.27 9.69
N LYS A 111 4.13 -15.73 10.82
CA LYS A 111 3.44 -16.49 11.86
C LYS A 111 1.97 -16.66 11.50
N HIS A 112 1.48 -17.90 11.48
CA HIS A 112 0.09 -18.23 11.12
C HIS A 112 -0.33 -17.75 9.71
N ARG A 113 0.62 -17.68 8.77
CA ARG A 113 0.43 -17.13 7.41
C ARG A 113 0.16 -15.62 7.38
N ILE A 114 0.49 -14.91 8.44
CA ILE A 114 0.45 -13.45 8.54
C ILE A 114 1.86 -12.94 8.22
N ASP A 115 1.98 -11.98 7.32
CA ASP A 115 3.30 -11.46 6.93
C ASP A 115 4.04 -10.83 8.10
N ILE A 116 3.35 -9.93 8.86
CA ILE A 116 3.90 -9.38 10.09
C ILE A 116 2.80 -9.36 11.15
N PHE A 117 3.08 -9.94 12.30
CA PHE A 117 2.18 -10.00 13.43
C PHE A 117 2.83 -9.36 14.66
N ILE A 118 2.25 -8.25 15.12
CA ILE A 118 2.68 -7.53 16.32
C ILE A 118 1.64 -7.79 17.40
N LYS A 119 2.06 -8.33 18.52
CA LYS A 119 1.15 -8.57 19.65
C LYS A 119 1.74 -8.08 20.95
N ASP A 120 0.88 -7.71 21.88
CA ASP A 120 1.21 -7.45 23.27
C ASP A 120 0.35 -8.34 24.16
N ASP A 121 0.98 -9.27 24.85
CA ASP A 121 0.29 -10.25 25.69
C ASP A 121 -0.25 -9.67 26.99
N VAL A 122 0.20 -8.49 27.42
CA VAL A 122 -0.27 -7.79 28.60
C VAL A 122 -1.58 -7.07 28.30
N SER A 123 -1.60 -6.26 27.25
CA SER A 123 -2.81 -5.51 26.82
C SER A 123 -3.82 -6.38 26.08
N LYS A 124 -3.42 -7.57 25.61
CA LYS A 124 -4.22 -8.47 24.74
C LYS A 124 -4.59 -7.80 23.40
N LYS A 125 -3.72 -6.92 22.90
CA LYS A 125 -3.88 -6.23 21.62
C LYS A 125 -2.93 -6.79 20.58
N ALA A 126 -3.35 -6.71 19.32
CA ALA A 126 -2.52 -7.11 18.19
C ALA A 126 -2.73 -6.21 16.97
N ILE A 127 -1.68 -6.08 16.15
CA ILE A 127 -1.71 -5.46 14.83
C ILE A 127 -1.28 -6.53 13.82
N ILE A 128 -2.10 -6.72 12.80
CA ILE A 128 -1.80 -7.61 11.67
C ILE A 128 -1.45 -6.74 10.47
N VAL A 129 -0.29 -6.98 9.87
CA VAL A 129 0.14 -6.30 8.66
C VAL A 129 0.27 -7.34 7.56
N GLU A 130 -0.50 -7.16 6.50
CA GLU A 130 -0.42 -7.92 5.26
C GLU A 130 0.29 -7.06 4.23
N ASN A 131 1.45 -7.50 3.78
CA ASN A 131 2.29 -6.76 2.85
C ASN A 131 2.01 -7.21 1.42
N LYS A 132 1.72 -6.27 0.53
CA LYS A 132 1.53 -6.53 -0.90
C LYS A 132 2.52 -5.70 -1.71
N VAL A 133 3.26 -6.34 -2.59
CA VAL A 133 4.19 -5.69 -3.51
C VAL A 133 3.85 -6.09 -4.95
N ASN A 134 4.25 -5.28 -5.91
CA ASN A 134 4.12 -5.56 -7.34
C ASN A 134 2.68 -5.85 -7.79
N ASP A 135 1.70 -5.09 -7.30
CA ASP A 135 0.27 -5.22 -7.65
C ASP A 135 -0.30 -6.63 -7.38
N ALA A 136 0.24 -7.34 -6.40
CA ALA A 136 -0.27 -8.65 -6.00
C ALA A 136 -1.73 -8.56 -5.56
N VAL A 137 -2.58 -9.42 -6.15
CA VAL A 137 -4.02 -9.44 -5.88
C VAL A 137 -4.29 -10.10 -4.52
N ASP A 138 -5.24 -9.54 -3.76
CA ASP A 138 -5.67 -10.14 -2.51
C ASP A 138 -6.25 -11.55 -2.72
N GLN A 139 -5.84 -12.49 -1.89
CA GLN A 139 -6.42 -13.83 -1.91
C GLN A 139 -7.83 -13.80 -1.33
N PHE A 140 -8.73 -14.60 -1.92
CA PHE A 140 -10.10 -14.71 -1.46
C PHE A 140 -10.17 -15.04 0.04
N ARG A 141 -10.87 -14.20 0.83
CA ARG A 141 -11.03 -14.32 2.28
C ARG A 141 -9.70 -14.36 3.07
N GLN A 142 -8.69 -13.61 2.67
CA GLN A 142 -7.42 -13.57 3.38
C GLN A 142 -7.59 -13.05 4.82
N LEU A 143 -8.20 -11.89 5.01
CA LEU A 143 -8.44 -11.30 6.34
C LEU A 143 -9.36 -12.14 7.25
N PRO A 144 -10.49 -12.71 6.79
CA PRO A 144 -11.33 -13.56 7.64
C PRO A 144 -10.68 -14.85 8.17
N ARG A 145 -9.48 -15.20 7.70
CA ARG A 145 -8.74 -16.38 8.20
C ARG A 145 -7.99 -16.11 9.50
N TYR A 146 -7.85 -14.84 9.86
CA TYR A 146 -7.07 -14.40 11.02
C TYR A 146 -7.93 -14.06 12.25
N VAL A 147 -9.26 -14.18 12.14
CA VAL A 147 -10.23 -13.90 13.19
C VAL A 147 -10.75 -15.20 13.79
#